data_4c6c0183f85287a3604bf45357d0dd86
#
_entry.id   4c6c0183f85287a3604bf45357d0dd86
#
_cell.length_a   1.000
_cell.length_b   1.000
_cell.length_c   1.000
_cell.angle_alpha   90.00
_cell.angle_beta   90.00
_cell.angle_gamma   90.00
#
_symmetry.space_group_name_H-M   'P 1'
#
loop_
_entity.id
_entity.type
_entity.pdbx_description
1 polymer ?
#
loop_
_entity_poly.entity_id
_entity_poly.type
_entity_poly.pdbx_seq_one_letter_code
_entity_poly.pdbx_strand_id
1 'polypeptide(L)'
;PHTEGNSYYKEANYWDIPQLVQEETVTLKKLDDIFDKEKVFDLVKMDTQGSELDILKGGKKLITKATAVILEVAYIEYNLGAPTSDEVIKHMNNIGFEEIMSIGEHYEGEEISQKDLLFLNKELK
;
A
#
# COMPACT_ATOMS: atom_id res chain seq x y z
N PRO A 1 13.76 -10.85 16.05
CA PRO A 1 13.15 -9.56 15.71
C PRO A 1 11.83 -9.79 15.03
N HIS A 2 10.78 -9.18 15.55
CA HIS A 2 9.49 -9.19 14.90
C HIS A 2 9.57 -8.25 13.70
N THR A 3 9.32 -8.78 12.50
CA THR A 3 9.36 -8.01 11.26
C THR A 3 7.98 -7.53 10.83
N GLU A 4 6.97 -7.78 11.64
CA GLU A 4 5.60 -7.30 11.39
C GLU A 4 5.53 -5.80 11.66
N GLY A 5 4.90 -5.08 10.76
CA GLY A 5 4.72 -3.63 10.87
C GLY A 5 5.89 -2.76 10.42
N ASN A 6 6.86 -3.30 9.68
CA ASN A 6 7.95 -2.50 9.12
C ASN A 6 7.43 -1.45 8.14
N SER A 7 7.83 -0.20 8.35
CA SER A 7 7.47 0.94 7.50
C SER A 7 8.62 1.92 7.40
N TYR A 8 8.68 2.71 6.32
CA TYR A 8 9.56 3.87 6.29
C TYR A 8 8.90 5.15 6.84
N TYR A 9 7.61 5.11 7.14
CA TYR A 9 6.92 6.14 7.91
C TYR A 9 7.03 5.84 9.40
N LYS A 10 7.11 6.91 10.23
CA LYS A 10 7.06 6.76 11.69
C LYS A 10 5.65 6.40 12.14
N GLU A 11 5.54 5.43 13.03
CA GLU A 11 4.26 5.10 13.65
C GLU A 11 3.74 6.25 14.52
N ALA A 12 2.42 6.53 14.43
CA ALA A 12 1.80 7.66 15.09
C ALA A 12 1.59 7.46 16.60
N ASN A 13 1.31 6.23 17.01
CA ASN A 13 0.69 6.00 18.33
C ASN A 13 1.51 5.16 19.30
N TYR A 14 2.61 4.58 18.91
CA TYR A 14 3.05 3.54 19.77
C TYR A 14 4.44 3.65 20.26
N TRP A 15 5.28 4.47 19.86
CA TRP A 15 6.53 3.87 20.17
C TRP A 15 7.75 4.77 20.08
N ASP A 16 7.68 5.90 20.68
CA ASP A 16 8.87 6.53 21.26
C ASP A 16 9.41 5.73 22.45
N ILE A 17 9.31 4.39 22.38
CA ILE A 17 10.09 3.53 23.25
C ILE A 17 11.32 3.11 22.43
N PRO A 18 12.47 3.79 22.60
CA PRO A 18 13.67 3.55 21.79
C PRO A 18 14.15 2.10 21.76
N GLN A 19 13.67 1.30 22.71
CA GLN A 19 14.04 -0.10 22.86
C GLN A 19 13.27 -1.04 21.92
N LEU A 20 12.17 -0.57 21.31
CA LEU A 20 11.31 -1.36 20.45
C LEU A 20 11.36 -0.94 18.98
N VAL A 21 11.94 0.22 18.68
CA VAL A 21 12.09 0.74 17.32
C VAL A 21 13.55 0.63 16.90
N GLN A 22 13.80 -0.07 15.80
CA GLN A 22 15.10 -0.14 15.16
C GLN A 22 15.02 0.58 13.82
N GLU A 23 15.89 1.56 13.61
CA GLU A 23 16.03 2.24 12.32
C GLU A 23 17.14 1.58 11.50
N GLU A 24 16.82 1.30 10.23
CA GLU A 24 17.77 0.78 9.27
C GLU A 24 17.78 1.66 8.01
N THR A 25 18.98 1.87 7.45
CA THR A 25 19.11 2.56 6.17
C THR A 25 19.00 1.55 5.04
N VAL A 26 18.05 1.75 4.15
CA VAL A 26 17.81 0.90 2.97
C VAL A 26 17.85 1.71 1.69
N THR A 27 18.22 1.06 0.59
CA THR A 27 18.17 1.68 -0.75
C THR A 27 16.80 1.42 -1.37
N LEU A 28 16.10 2.50 -1.70
CA LEU A 28 14.81 2.42 -2.39
C LEU A 28 15.01 2.39 -3.91
N LYS A 29 14.22 1.58 -4.59
CA LYS A 29 14.16 1.51 -6.05
C LYS A 29 12.71 1.56 -6.51
N LYS A 30 12.47 2.17 -7.66
CA LYS A 30 11.14 2.14 -8.29
C LYS A 30 10.88 0.77 -8.90
N LEU A 31 9.65 0.28 -8.83
CA LEU A 31 9.28 -0.99 -9.47
C LEU A 31 9.51 -0.95 -10.98
N ASP A 32 9.25 0.18 -11.63
CA ASP A 32 9.46 0.36 -13.06
C ASP A 32 10.95 0.27 -13.49
N ASP A 33 11.88 0.42 -12.56
CA ASP A 33 13.33 0.28 -12.80
C ASP A 33 13.85 -1.13 -12.50
N ILE A 34 13.08 -1.93 -11.73
CA ILE A 34 13.48 -3.28 -11.33
C ILE A 34 13.00 -4.33 -12.33
N PHE A 35 11.76 -4.19 -12.81
CA PHE A 35 11.13 -5.17 -13.68
C PHE A 35 11.28 -4.80 -15.16
N ASP A 36 11.40 -5.84 -15.99
CA ASP A 36 11.36 -5.70 -17.43
C ASP A 36 10.05 -5.04 -17.89
N LYS A 37 10.13 -4.21 -18.91
CA LYS A 37 8.97 -3.48 -19.47
C LYS A 37 7.86 -4.41 -19.97
N GLU A 38 8.20 -5.62 -20.37
CA GLU A 38 7.25 -6.64 -20.85
C GLU A 38 6.63 -7.47 -19.71
N LYS A 39 7.12 -7.28 -18.47
CA LYS A 39 6.57 -8.02 -17.34
C LYS A 39 5.14 -7.60 -17.05
N VAL A 40 4.26 -8.59 -16.91
CA VAL A 40 2.85 -8.43 -16.54
C VAL A 40 2.56 -9.35 -15.37
N PHE A 41 1.80 -8.86 -14.41
CA PHE A 41 1.30 -9.64 -13.29
C PHE A 41 -0.23 -9.66 -13.33
N ASP A 42 -0.82 -10.82 -13.05
CA ASP A 42 -2.27 -10.94 -12.92
C ASP A 42 -2.77 -10.26 -11.66
N LEU A 43 -2.03 -10.41 -10.56
CA LEU A 43 -2.35 -9.86 -9.26
C LEU A 43 -1.11 -9.24 -8.63
N VAL A 44 -1.29 -8.03 -8.08
CA VAL A 44 -0.30 -7.36 -7.25
C VAL A 44 -0.91 -7.11 -5.87
N LYS A 45 -0.28 -7.60 -4.81
CA LYS A 45 -0.66 -7.27 -3.43
C LYS A 45 0.39 -6.36 -2.81
N MET A 46 -0.06 -5.31 -2.14
CA MET A 46 0.78 -4.41 -1.35
C MET A 46 0.22 -4.30 0.07
N ASP A 47 1.12 -4.53 1.02
CA ASP A 47 0.91 -4.41 2.45
C ASP A 47 2.22 -3.88 3.03
N THR A 48 2.42 -2.56 2.91
CA THR A 48 3.71 -1.91 3.14
C THR A 48 3.65 -0.81 4.19
N GLN A 49 2.58 -0.83 4.96
CA GLN A 49 2.40 0.03 6.14
C GLN A 49 2.57 1.53 5.81
N GLY A 50 1.84 1.99 4.80
CA GLY A 50 1.72 3.40 4.45
C GLY A 50 2.48 3.84 3.19
N SER A 51 3.32 3.01 2.60
CA SER A 51 4.10 3.37 1.40
C SER A 51 3.43 2.99 0.07
N GLU A 52 2.20 2.47 0.11
CA GLU A 52 1.47 1.96 -1.06
C GLU A 52 1.40 3.00 -2.18
N LEU A 53 1.04 4.26 -1.86
CA LEU A 53 0.91 5.32 -2.86
C LEU A 53 2.25 5.64 -3.54
N ASP A 54 3.34 5.63 -2.81
CA ASP A 54 4.68 5.89 -3.38
C ASP A 54 5.12 4.73 -4.26
N ILE A 55 4.82 3.49 -3.87
CA ILE A 55 5.07 2.29 -4.68
C ILE A 55 4.25 2.34 -5.97
N LEU A 56 2.97 2.69 -5.90
CA LEU A 56 2.09 2.85 -7.07
C LEU A 56 2.65 3.89 -8.04
N LYS A 57 3.11 5.03 -7.54
CA LYS A 57 3.74 6.07 -8.38
C LYS A 57 5.05 5.62 -9.01
N GLY A 58 5.89 4.91 -8.25
CA GLY A 58 7.17 4.38 -8.72
C GLY A 58 7.05 3.14 -9.63
N GLY A 59 5.88 2.52 -9.65
CA GLY A 59 5.57 1.34 -10.46
C GLY A 59 4.45 1.54 -11.46
N LYS A 60 4.16 2.78 -11.85
CA LYS A 60 3.00 3.10 -12.69
C LYS A 60 2.90 2.25 -13.95
N LYS A 61 4.01 2.06 -14.67
CA LYS A 61 4.02 1.29 -15.93
C LYS A 61 3.75 -0.20 -15.70
N LEU A 62 4.26 -0.73 -14.61
CA LEU A 62 4.04 -2.12 -14.21
C LEU A 62 2.60 -2.32 -13.73
N ILE A 63 2.16 -1.49 -12.80
CA ILE A 63 0.86 -1.61 -12.12
C ILE A 63 -0.29 -1.45 -13.10
N THR A 64 -0.23 -0.50 -14.04
CA THR A 64 -1.32 -0.28 -15.01
C THR A 64 -1.55 -1.44 -15.97
N LYS A 65 -0.63 -2.39 -16.03
CA LYS A 65 -0.78 -3.64 -16.80
C LYS A 65 -1.37 -4.79 -15.98
N ALA A 66 -1.39 -4.69 -14.66
CA ALA A 66 -1.93 -5.74 -13.80
C ALA A 66 -3.45 -5.86 -13.97
N THR A 67 -3.96 -7.08 -13.87
CA THR A 67 -5.40 -7.35 -13.91
C THR A 67 -6.09 -6.90 -12.63
N ALA A 68 -5.47 -7.17 -11.50
CA ALA A 68 -6.00 -6.83 -10.19
C ALA A 68 -4.90 -6.34 -9.24
N VAL A 69 -5.29 -5.49 -8.29
CA VAL A 69 -4.42 -5.01 -7.22
C VAL A 69 -5.15 -5.12 -5.89
N ILE A 70 -4.48 -5.63 -4.87
CA ILE A 70 -4.96 -5.61 -3.48
C ILE A 70 -4.07 -4.66 -2.70
N LEU A 71 -4.69 -3.70 -2.04
CA LEU A 71 -4.01 -2.73 -1.19
C LEU A 71 -4.59 -2.78 0.23
N GLU A 72 -3.71 -2.83 1.22
CA GLU A 72 -4.08 -2.49 2.57
C GLU A 72 -4.14 -0.95 2.68
N VAL A 73 -5.29 -0.41 3.03
CA VAL A 73 -5.50 1.03 3.19
C VAL A 73 -5.88 1.35 4.62
N ALA A 74 -5.25 2.38 5.18
CA ALA A 74 -5.51 2.82 6.54
C ALA A 74 -6.64 3.85 6.58
N TYR A 75 -7.57 3.66 7.52
CA TYR A 75 -8.67 4.58 7.84
C TYR A 75 -8.36 5.43 9.07
N ILE A 76 -7.36 5.02 9.85
CA ILE A 76 -6.78 5.81 10.91
C ILE A 76 -5.29 6.04 10.64
N GLU A 77 -4.71 7.09 11.20
CA GLU A 77 -3.30 7.38 11.01
C GLU A 77 -2.43 6.49 11.92
N TYR A 78 -1.92 5.39 11.36
CA TYR A 78 -0.93 4.55 12.03
C TYR A 78 0.49 5.08 11.87
N ASN A 79 0.78 5.61 10.70
CA ASN A 79 2.10 6.09 10.31
C ASN A 79 2.02 7.57 9.97
N LEU A 80 2.83 8.39 10.64
CA LEU A 80 2.79 9.85 10.49
C LEU A 80 3.08 10.28 9.05
N GLY A 81 2.15 11.03 8.46
CA GLY A 81 2.26 11.55 7.11
C GLY A 81 2.02 10.54 6.00
N ALA A 82 1.65 9.30 6.32
CA ALA A 82 1.24 8.32 5.33
C ALA A 82 -0.05 8.77 4.64
N PRO A 83 -0.26 8.39 3.36
CA PRO A 83 -1.47 8.73 2.62
C PRO A 83 -2.74 8.21 3.29
N THR A 84 -3.82 8.98 3.18
CA THR A 84 -5.13 8.56 3.63
C THR A 84 -5.74 7.53 2.66
N SER A 85 -6.75 6.77 3.14
CA SER A 85 -7.51 5.85 2.28
C SER A 85 -8.09 6.57 1.06
N ASP A 86 -8.62 7.77 1.21
CA ASP A 86 -9.20 8.56 0.11
C ASP A 86 -8.16 8.91 -0.95
N GLU A 87 -6.94 9.27 -0.54
CA GLU A 87 -5.85 9.58 -1.47
C GLU A 87 -5.44 8.36 -2.28
N VAL A 88 -5.34 7.20 -1.64
CA VAL A 88 -4.99 5.93 -2.29
C VAL A 88 -6.08 5.50 -3.27
N ILE A 89 -7.35 5.51 -2.85
CA ILE A 89 -8.50 5.14 -3.70
C ILE A 89 -8.61 6.08 -4.91
N LYS A 90 -8.47 7.38 -4.68
CA LYS A 90 -8.47 8.38 -5.76
C LYS A 90 -7.35 8.13 -6.76
N HIS A 91 -6.15 7.83 -6.29
CA HIS A 91 -5.02 7.50 -7.16
C HIS A 91 -5.30 6.27 -8.01
N MET A 92 -5.82 5.18 -7.41
CA MET A 92 -6.18 3.96 -8.12
C MET A 92 -7.22 4.23 -9.22
N ASN A 93 -8.26 5.00 -8.92
CA ASN A 93 -9.25 5.41 -9.92
C ASN A 93 -8.61 6.21 -11.07
N ASN A 94 -7.69 7.11 -10.77
CA ASN A 94 -7.00 7.93 -11.77
C ASN A 94 -6.09 7.12 -12.71
N ILE A 95 -5.53 6.01 -12.24
CA ILE A 95 -4.69 5.14 -13.05
C ILE A 95 -5.45 3.98 -13.72
N GLY A 96 -6.77 3.99 -13.66
CA GLY A 96 -7.64 3.09 -14.42
C GLY A 96 -8.16 1.87 -13.67
N PHE A 97 -8.07 1.86 -12.36
CA PHE A 97 -8.63 0.78 -11.53
C PHE A 97 -9.95 1.19 -10.88
N GLU A 98 -10.78 0.20 -10.62
CA GLU A 98 -12.04 0.35 -9.91
C GLU A 98 -12.02 -0.50 -8.64
N GLU A 99 -12.38 0.10 -7.50
CA GLU A 99 -12.59 -0.63 -6.27
C GLU A 99 -13.81 -1.55 -6.41
N ILE A 100 -13.62 -2.83 -6.14
CA ILE A 100 -14.66 -3.84 -6.27
C ILE A 100 -15.24 -4.22 -4.92
N MET A 101 -14.39 -4.51 -3.95
CA MET A 101 -14.81 -4.96 -2.63
C MET A 101 -13.69 -4.87 -1.60
N SER A 102 -14.07 -4.86 -0.35
CA SER A 102 -13.19 -5.18 0.76
C SER A 102 -13.11 -6.69 0.92
N ILE A 103 -11.90 -7.23 1.00
CA ILE A 103 -11.64 -8.65 1.21
C ILE A 103 -11.12 -8.95 2.61
N GLY A 104 -10.79 -7.94 3.38
CA GLY A 104 -10.37 -8.04 4.77
C GLY A 104 -10.55 -6.72 5.49
N GLU A 105 -10.93 -6.78 6.77
CA GLU A 105 -11.10 -5.62 7.62
C GLU A 105 -10.38 -5.86 8.94
N HIS A 106 -9.67 -4.84 9.39
CA HIS A 106 -9.00 -4.80 10.69
C HIS A 106 -9.66 -3.74 11.55
N TYR A 107 -9.81 -4.05 12.83
CA TYR A 107 -10.48 -3.19 13.78
C TYR A 107 -9.53 -2.77 14.91
N GLU A 108 -9.68 -1.55 15.37
CA GLU A 108 -9.14 -1.08 16.64
C GLU A 108 -10.33 -0.72 17.54
N GLY A 109 -10.60 -1.59 18.53
CA GLY A 109 -11.84 -1.52 19.28
C GLY A 109 -13.05 -1.79 18.37
N GLU A 110 -13.97 -0.83 18.24
CA GLU A 110 -15.16 -0.91 17.40
C GLU A 110 -14.98 -0.19 16.05
N GLU A 111 -13.86 0.51 15.84
CA GLU A 111 -13.59 1.27 14.62
C GLU A 111 -12.78 0.45 13.62
N ILE A 112 -13.12 0.60 12.35
CA ILE A 112 -12.31 0.02 11.26
C ILE A 112 -11.04 0.83 11.16
N SER A 113 -9.91 0.16 11.29
CA SER A 113 -8.60 0.77 11.25
C SER A 113 -7.92 0.63 9.90
N GLN A 114 -8.08 -0.52 9.26
CA GLN A 114 -7.51 -0.83 7.94
C GLN A 114 -8.47 -1.74 7.17
N LYS A 115 -8.38 -1.68 5.84
CA LYS A 115 -9.06 -2.63 4.94
C LYS A 115 -8.11 -3.10 3.85
N ASP A 116 -8.23 -4.36 3.49
CA ASP A 116 -7.69 -4.89 2.25
C ASP A 116 -8.71 -4.66 1.13
N LEU A 117 -8.42 -3.75 0.22
CA LEU A 117 -9.30 -3.42 -0.90
C LEU A 117 -8.82 -4.09 -2.18
N LEU A 118 -9.75 -4.73 -2.87
CA LEU A 118 -9.54 -5.29 -4.20
C LEU A 118 -9.93 -4.28 -5.27
N PHE A 119 -9.01 -4.01 -6.17
CA PHE A 119 -9.21 -3.18 -7.35
C PHE A 119 -9.05 -4.00 -8.62
N LEU A 120 -9.93 -3.81 -9.60
CA LEU A 120 -9.80 -4.39 -10.93
C LEU A 120 -9.46 -3.34 -11.96
N ASN A 121 -8.62 -3.72 -12.91
CA ASN A 121 -8.27 -2.87 -14.05
C ASN A 121 -9.46 -2.74 -15.00
N LYS A 122 -9.95 -1.53 -15.18
CA LYS A 122 -11.13 -1.24 -16.01
C LYS A 122 -10.91 -1.55 -17.49
N GLU A 123 -9.67 -1.46 -17.96
CA GLU A 123 -9.32 -1.67 -19.36
C GLU A 123 -9.16 -3.15 -19.74
N LEU A 124 -9.03 -4.03 -18.74
CA LEU A 124 -8.84 -5.47 -18.94
C LEU A 124 -10.11 -6.30 -18.65
N LYS A 125 -11.23 -5.63 -18.45
CA LYS A 125 -12.53 -6.29 -18.29
C LYS A 125 -13.04 -6.89 -19.57
#